data_314e250c0ab1c4c64eed47cd5af30ee3
#
_entry.id   314e250c0ab1c4c64eed47cd5af30ee3
#
_cell.length_a   1.000
_cell.length_b   1.000
_cell.length_c   1.000
_cell.angle_alpha   90.00
_cell.angle_beta   90.00
_cell.angle_gamma   90.00
#
_symmetry.space_group_name_H-M   'P 1'
#
loop_
_entity.id
_entity.type
_entity.pdbx_description
1 polymer ?
#
loop_
_entity_poly.entity_id
_entity_poly.type
_entity_poly.pdbx_seq_one_letter_code
_entity_poly.pdbx_strand_id
1 'polypeptide(L)'
;MSRPFSADVDRGAPEPRIVLRGDVTAAADPGLPDAYAEATRSGATSVLLDFADVGFMNSTGIALVVELLADAMQHGRSLRATGLSAHYREIFEITRLSDFMTIEDGAPAPEGSTR
;
A
#
# COMPACT_ATOMS: atom_id res chain seq x y z
N MET A 1 -12.17 -15.52 -10.72
CA MET A 1 -13.16 -14.87 -9.86
C MET A 1 -12.46 -13.86 -8.96
N SER A 2 -12.95 -12.65 -8.92
CA SER A 2 -12.25 -11.63 -8.15
C SER A 2 -12.67 -11.69 -6.69
N ARG A 3 -11.76 -11.28 -5.82
CA ARG A 3 -12.01 -11.20 -4.39
C ARG A 3 -12.42 -9.78 -4.04
N PRO A 4 -13.47 -9.61 -3.22
CA PRO A 4 -13.90 -8.26 -2.87
C PRO A 4 -12.78 -7.49 -2.18
N PHE A 5 -12.66 -6.24 -2.52
CA PHE A 5 -11.69 -5.36 -1.90
C PHE A 5 -12.20 -4.86 -0.55
N SER A 6 -11.31 -4.78 0.43
CA SER A 6 -11.59 -4.06 1.66
C SER A 6 -10.31 -3.40 2.15
N ALA A 7 -10.49 -2.35 2.92
CA ALA A 7 -9.39 -1.62 3.52
C ALA A 7 -9.79 -1.24 4.94
N ASP A 8 -8.95 -1.62 5.90
CA ASP A 8 -9.19 -1.31 7.30
C ASP A 8 -8.06 -0.42 7.81
N VAL A 9 -8.41 0.63 8.52
CA VAL A 9 -7.44 1.57 9.07
C VAL A 9 -7.17 1.24 10.52
N ASP A 10 -5.92 0.97 10.83
CA ASP A 10 -5.45 0.75 12.19
C ASP A 10 -4.59 1.94 12.59
N ARG A 11 -5.04 2.69 13.57
CA ARG A 11 -4.35 3.88 14.02
C ARG A 11 -3.53 3.68 15.28
N GLY A 12 -3.36 2.42 15.68
CA GLY A 12 -2.84 2.14 17.00
C GLY A 12 -1.35 2.22 17.13
N ALA A 13 -0.61 2.57 16.16
CA ALA A 13 0.84 2.52 16.24
C ALA A 13 1.43 3.84 15.87
N PRO A 14 2.74 3.97 15.85
CA PRO A 14 3.36 5.26 15.55
C PRO A 14 2.92 5.82 14.21
N GLU A 15 2.47 4.97 13.30
CA GLU A 15 1.88 5.46 12.05
C GLU A 15 0.63 4.66 11.75
N PRO A 16 -0.36 5.27 11.09
CA PRO A 16 -1.54 4.51 10.68
C PRO A 16 -1.16 3.42 9.69
N ARG A 17 -1.83 2.29 9.82
CA ARG A 17 -1.65 1.18 8.90
C ARG A 17 -2.98 0.93 8.20
N ILE A 18 -2.94 0.84 6.89
CA ILE A 18 -4.13 0.49 6.12
C ILE A 18 -3.93 -0.95 5.65
N VAL A 19 -4.75 -1.85 6.17
CA VAL A 19 -4.68 -3.26 5.81
C VAL A 19 -5.60 -3.48 4.62
N LEU A 20 -5.01 -3.85 3.49
CA LEU A 20 -5.75 -4.07 2.24
C LEU A 20 -5.99 -5.56 2.08
N ARG A 21 -7.17 -5.91 1.58
CA ARG A 21 -7.54 -7.31 1.33
C ARG A 21 -8.25 -7.40 0.00
N GLY A 22 -8.09 -8.54 -0.65
CA GLY A 22 -8.79 -8.80 -1.89
C GLY A 22 -8.01 -8.29 -3.09
N ASP A 23 -8.74 -7.92 -4.13
CA ASP A 23 -8.14 -7.47 -5.37
C ASP A 23 -8.14 -5.96 -5.45
N VAL A 24 -7.00 -5.38 -5.83
CA VAL A 24 -6.88 -3.93 -5.96
C VAL A 24 -7.05 -3.59 -7.43
N THR A 25 -8.27 -3.24 -7.77
CA THR A 25 -8.67 -2.91 -9.14
C THR A 25 -9.50 -1.62 -9.07
N ALA A 26 -10.20 -1.30 -10.16
CA ALA A 26 -11.12 -0.17 -10.14
C ALA A 26 -12.14 -0.28 -9.02
N ALA A 27 -12.47 -1.49 -8.58
CA ALA A 27 -13.42 -1.71 -7.49
C ALA A 27 -12.87 -1.25 -6.15
N ALA A 28 -11.57 -0.96 -6.04
CA ALA A 28 -11.01 -0.41 -4.81
C ALA A 28 -11.29 1.07 -4.65
N ASP A 29 -11.87 1.72 -5.64
CA ASP A 29 -12.28 3.11 -5.56
C ASP A 29 -13.78 3.15 -5.23
N PRO A 30 -14.21 3.85 -4.19
CA PRO A 30 -13.44 4.81 -3.38
C PRO A 30 -12.87 4.24 -2.08
N GLY A 31 -12.94 2.95 -1.84
CA GLY A 31 -12.53 2.38 -0.55
C GLY A 31 -11.09 2.70 -0.19
N LEU A 32 -10.17 2.60 -1.15
CA LEU A 32 -8.77 2.88 -0.88
C LEU A 32 -8.52 4.37 -0.63
N PRO A 33 -8.98 5.29 -1.49
CA PRO A 33 -8.83 6.71 -1.17
C PRO A 33 -9.51 7.11 0.13
N ASP A 34 -10.67 6.53 0.42
CA ASP A 34 -11.38 6.85 1.66
C ASP A 34 -10.59 6.39 2.89
N ALA A 35 -9.99 5.21 2.82
CA ALA A 35 -9.18 4.72 3.92
C ALA A 35 -7.95 5.60 4.14
N TYR A 36 -7.33 6.04 3.04
CA TYR A 36 -6.19 6.93 3.12
C TYR A 36 -6.59 8.27 3.74
N ALA A 37 -7.73 8.82 3.33
CA ALA A 37 -8.21 10.07 3.90
C ALA A 37 -8.47 9.92 5.40
N GLU A 38 -9.05 8.80 5.80
CA GLU A 38 -9.28 8.55 7.22
C GLU A 38 -7.94 8.42 7.96
N ALA A 39 -6.98 7.71 7.40
CA ALA A 39 -5.69 7.49 8.04
C ALA A 39 -4.92 8.78 8.24
N THR A 40 -5.13 9.76 7.36
CA THR A 40 -4.37 11.01 7.41
C THR A 40 -5.14 12.15 8.07
N ARG A 41 -6.36 11.89 8.53
CA ARG A 41 -7.23 12.93 9.09
C ARG A 41 -6.60 13.63 10.28
N SER A 42 -5.82 12.93 11.08
CA SER A 42 -5.21 13.50 12.27
C SER A 42 -3.86 14.16 11.98
N GLY A 43 -3.48 14.28 10.72
CA GLY A 43 -2.22 14.91 10.36
C GLY A 43 -1.03 13.98 10.38
N ALA A 44 -1.26 12.68 10.24
CA ALA A 44 -0.15 11.73 10.20
C ALA A 44 0.83 12.07 9.09
N THR A 45 2.11 11.95 9.37
CA THR A 45 3.16 12.25 8.40
C THR A 45 3.68 11.00 7.70
N SER A 46 3.20 9.84 8.08
CA SER A 46 3.62 8.57 7.48
C SER A 46 2.44 7.61 7.53
N VAL A 47 2.23 6.86 6.45
CA VAL A 47 1.16 5.87 6.37
C VAL A 47 1.74 4.59 5.80
N LEU A 48 1.39 3.47 6.40
CA LEU A 48 1.83 2.15 5.94
C LEU A 48 0.68 1.44 5.25
N LEU A 49 0.90 1.01 4.01
CA LEU A 49 -0.04 0.19 3.26
C LEU A 49 0.40 -1.27 3.40
N ASP A 50 -0.48 -2.12 3.90
CA ASP A 50 -0.20 -3.53 4.08
C ASP A 50 -0.88 -4.33 2.98
N PHE A 51 -0.08 -4.91 2.10
CA PHE A 51 -0.56 -5.65 0.94
C PHE A 51 -0.53 -7.17 1.15
N ALA A 52 -0.29 -7.64 2.36
CA ALA A 52 -0.09 -9.07 2.58
C ALA A 52 -1.28 -9.92 2.12
N ASP A 53 -2.50 -9.39 2.24
CA ASP A 53 -3.71 -10.11 1.85
C ASP A 53 -4.25 -9.65 0.50
N VAL A 54 -3.44 -9.00 -0.31
CA VAL A 54 -3.82 -8.60 -1.67
C VAL A 54 -3.35 -9.70 -2.62
N GLY A 55 -4.31 -10.30 -3.34
CA GLY A 55 -3.99 -11.39 -4.25
C GLY A 55 -3.70 -10.94 -5.66
N PHE A 56 -4.21 -9.78 -6.05
CA PHE A 56 -4.10 -9.33 -7.43
C PHE A 56 -4.24 -7.82 -7.50
N MET A 57 -3.48 -7.20 -8.39
CA MET A 57 -3.63 -5.80 -8.74
C MET A 57 -3.55 -5.66 -10.25
N ASN A 58 -4.44 -4.85 -10.82
CA ASN A 58 -4.32 -4.51 -12.24
C ASN A 58 -3.82 -3.08 -12.38
N SER A 59 -3.69 -2.61 -13.62
CA SER A 59 -3.14 -1.28 -13.85
C SER A 59 -3.99 -0.17 -13.22
N THR A 60 -5.31 -0.35 -13.20
CA THR A 60 -6.18 0.66 -12.58
C THR A 60 -5.95 0.68 -11.07
N GLY A 61 -5.79 -0.49 -10.46
CA GLY A 61 -5.49 -0.55 -9.03
C GLY A 61 -4.15 0.08 -8.69
N ILE A 62 -3.14 -0.18 -9.51
CA ILE A 62 -1.85 0.43 -9.31
C ILE A 62 -1.94 1.95 -9.47
N ALA A 63 -2.76 2.41 -10.42
CA ALA A 63 -2.97 3.85 -10.58
C ALA A 63 -3.57 4.48 -9.34
N LEU A 64 -4.45 3.78 -8.63
CA LEU A 64 -4.99 4.28 -7.37
C LEU A 64 -3.88 4.46 -6.33
N VAL A 65 -2.95 3.53 -6.27
CA VAL A 65 -1.81 3.67 -5.36
C VAL A 65 -0.95 4.87 -5.77
N VAL A 66 -0.76 5.07 -7.07
CA VAL A 66 -0.01 6.24 -7.56
C VAL A 66 -0.68 7.54 -7.13
N GLU A 67 -2.02 7.57 -7.16
CA GLU A 67 -2.75 8.76 -6.71
C GLU A 67 -2.55 9.03 -5.23
N LEU A 68 -2.53 7.99 -4.42
CA LEU A 68 -2.22 8.17 -3.00
C LEU A 68 -0.80 8.70 -2.81
N LEU A 69 0.13 8.16 -3.59
CA LEU A 69 1.51 8.60 -3.50
C LEU A 69 1.65 10.07 -3.89
N ALA A 70 0.95 10.48 -4.94
CA ALA A 70 0.98 11.89 -5.37
C ALA A 70 0.43 12.79 -4.27
N ASP A 71 -0.67 12.38 -3.63
CA ASP A 71 -1.22 13.16 -2.54
C ASP A 71 -0.26 13.23 -1.35
N ALA A 72 0.37 12.11 -1.03
CA ALA A 72 1.32 12.07 0.07
C ALA A 72 2.48 13.02 -0.20
N MET A 73 3.04 12.99 -1.40
CA MET A 73 4.13 13.88 -1.75
C MET A 73 3.72 15.34 -1.67
N GLN A 74 2.50 15.64 -2.09
CA GLN A 74 2.00 17.01 -2.07
C GLN A 74 1.86 17.54 -0.64
N HIS A 75 1.62 16.67 0.33
CA HIS A 75 1.40 17.05 1.72
C HIS A 75 2.60 16.74 2.61
N GLY A 76 3.72 16.37 2.03
CA GLY A 76 4.92 16.07 2.81
C GLY A 76 4.81 14.81 3.66
N ARG A 77 4.02 13.85 3.22
CA ARG A 77 3.86 12.58 3.92
C ARG A 77 4.69 11.49 3.28
N SER A 78 5.09 10.52 4.09
CA SER A 78 5.77 9.33 3.60
C SER A 78 4.75 8.21 3.43
N LEU A 79 4.81 7.54 2.30
CA LEU A 79 3.97 6.38 2.04
C LEU A 79 4.87 5.16 2.01
N ARG A 80 4.53 4.16 2.80
CA ARG A 80 5.33 2.94 2.91
C ARG A 80 4.44 1.76 2.56
N ALA A 81 5.03 0.73 1.99
CA ALA A 81 4.32 -0.49 1.62
C ALA A 81 5.00 -1.70 2.21
N THR A 82 4.21 -2.63 2.71
CA THR A 82 4.72 -3.89 3.21
C THR A 82 3.85 -5.02 2.66
N GLY A 83 4.38 -6.22 2.63
CA GLY A 83 3.61 -7.41 2.25
C GLY A 83 3.43 -7.61 0.77
N LEU A 84 4.08 -6.83 -0.08
CA LEU A 84 3.98 -7.05 -1.52
C LEU A 84 4.61 -8.39 -1.89
N SER A 85 3.95 -9.14 -2.77
CA SER A 85 4.56 -10.33 -3.32
C SER A 85 5.77 -9.94 -4.16
N ALA A 86 6.63 -10.91 -4.43
CA ALA A 86 7.82 -10.65 -5.25
C ALA A 86 7.42 -10.08 -6.61
N HIS A 87 6.32 -10.56 -7.17
CA HIS A 87 5.83 -10.10 -8.46
C HIS A 87 5.46 -8.61 -8.42
N TYR A 88 4.67 -8.21 -7.43
CA TYR A 88 4.24 -6.80 -7.35
C TYR A 88 5.35 -5.89 -6.86
N ARG A 89 6.24 -6.40 -6.03
CA ARG A 89 7.41 -5.63 -5.67
C ARG A 89 8.23 -5.28 -6.91
N GLU A 90 8.41 -6.26 -7.80
CA GLU A 90 9.16 -6.02 -9.03
C GLU A 90 8.45 -4.99 -9.91
N ILE A 91 7.13 -5.06 -9.99
CA ILE A 91 6.37 -4.08 -10.76
C ILE A 91 6.56 -2.68 -10.19
N PHE A 92 6.53 -2.55 -8.87
CA PHE A 92 6.73 -1.25 -8.25
C PHE A 92 8.14 -0.72 -8.49
N GLU A 93 9.13 -1.61 -8.59
CA GLU A 93 10.49 -1.20 -8.91
C GLU A 93 10.64 -0.80 -10.36
N ILE A 94 10.08 -1.58 -11.27
CA ILE A 94 10.18 -1.29 -12.70
C ILE A 94 9.48 0.02 -13.04
N THR A 95 8.35 0.29 -12.40
CA THR A 95 7.59 1.52 -12.64
C THR A 95 8.14 2.70 -11.87
N ARG A 96 9.21 2.51 -11.11
CA ARG A 96 9.88 3.56 -10.36
C ARG A 96 9.06 4.07 -9.17
N LEU A 97 8.01 3.36 -8.78
CA LEU A 97 7.25 3.75 -7.59
C LEU A 97 8.13 3.64 -6.34
N SER A 98 9.06 2.70 -6.34
CA SER A 98 9.95 2.54 -5.21
C SER A 98 10.92 3.71 -5.03
N ASP A 99 11.01 4.60 -6.01
CA ASP A 99 11.81 5.82 -5.86
C ASP A 99 11.12 6.85 -4.97
N PHE A 100 9.81 6.73 -4.81
CA PHE A 100 9.00 7.74 -4.11
C PHE A 100 8.31 7.20 -2.88
N MET A 101 8.37 5.90 -2.65
CA MET A 101 7.79 5.29 -1.47
C MET A 101 8.72 4.20 -0.99
N THR A 102 8.66 3.90 0.30
CA THR A 102 9.50 2.86 0.88
C THR A 102 8.80 1.52 0.75
N ILE A 103 9.45 0.56 0.12
CA ILE A 103 8.94 -0.79 0.00
C ILE A 103 9.67 -1.66 1.00
N GLU A 104 8.94 -2.27 1.92
CA GLU A 104 9.54 -3.10 2.96
C GLU A 104 9.21 -4.56 2.74
N ASP A 105 10.10 -5.42 3.18
CA ASP A 105 9.78 -6.84 3.24
C ASP A 105 8.69 -7.03 4.27
N GLY A 106 7.61 -7.66 3.88
CA GLY A 106 6.46 -7.78 4.74
C GLY A 106 6.70 -8.65 5.94
N ALA A 107 7.49 -9.66 5.80
CA ALA A 107 7.80 -10.58 6.88
C ALA A 107 9.30 -10.66 7.01
N PRO A 108 9.78 -10.98 8.20
CA PRO A 108 11.20 -11.19 8.34
C PRO A 108 11.64 -12.26 7.37
N ALA A 109 12.74 -12.02 6.72
CA ALA A 109 13.27 -13.01 5.83
C ALA A 109 13.58 -14.28 6.61
N PRO A 110 13.28 -15.44 6.05
CA PRO A 110 13.72 -16.66 6.70
C PRO A 110 15.23 -16.61 6.85
N GLU A 111 15.69 -17.18 7.90
CA GLU A 111 17.10 -17.10 8.18
C GLU A 111 17.93 -17.63 7.07
N GLY A 112 17.52 -18.57 6.38
CA GLY A 112 18.31 -19.11 5.31
C GLY A 112 18.39 -18.24 4.12
N SER A 113 17.60 -17.23 4.06
CA SER A 113 17.56 -16.43 2.88
C SER A 113 18.72 -15.49 2.80
N THR A 114 19.46 -15.46 3.57
CA THR A 114 20.48 -14.58 3.52
C THR A 114 20.99 -14.20 2.35
N ARG A 115 20.85 -14.20 2.21
CA ARG A 115 21.19 -13.93 1.49
C ARG A 115 21.90 -13.73 1.43
#